data_4575bf07770f48990a411e89f591c2ea
#
_entry.id   4575bf07770f48990a411e89f591c2ea
#
_cell.length_a   1.000
_cell.length_b   1.000
_cell.length_c   1.000
_cell.angle_alpha   90.00
_cell.angle_beta   90.00
_cell.angle_gamma   90.00
#
_symmetry.space_group_name_H-M   'P 1'
#
loop_
_entity.id
_entity.type
_entity.pdbx_description
1 polymer ?
#
loop_
_entity_poly.entity_id
_entity_poly.type
_entity_poly.pdbx_seq_one_letter_code
_entity_poly.pdbx_strand_id
1 'polypeptide(L)'
;MKIKLINIVALAALASSVPAIAQKTVNGVTMQRGFMGQKVTPEEMAVIGKGAFKGAHRVAITVFNVAFPDENHLVAKTSGHAGGFVSSARSDLRTTMTGVDRATRQRIADQAYKTFVAQLTAAGYEVVEAPELARLAPEYATWTPQPNFSQGRFGTYVAPTGRSLFWWPGDTMKRNATGAFDYSMSALQMMTDRPQAFGRTPMVGYIAQVGTIAVTLVVDYGVYSTSGVSGKGFGGKASAGFLPGVTVAAGVGIDRATTLNYWKPNSGGFGALAVLQIPVRSEAAFITDRGVEGAVDAAIVADPIKFEAAASDVINQALPKFVSVMLENH
;
A
#
# COMPACT_ATOMS: atom_id res chain seq x y z
N MET A 1 -10.62 37.81 21.51
CA MET A 1 -10.26 36.38 21.63
C MET A 1 -11.48 35.49 21.32
N LYS A 2 -12.09 35.57 20.10
CA LYS A 2 -13.32 34.82 19.74
C LYS A 2 -13.27 34.17 18.33
N ILE A 3 -12.10 34.13 17.68
CA ILE A 3 -12.00 33.65 16.27
C ILE A 3 -11.51 32.19 16.16
N LYS A 4 -11.00 31.59 17.24
CA LYS A 4 -10.47 30.21 17.18
C LYS A 4 -11.50 29.08 17.32
N LEU A 5 -12.73 29.38 17.75
CA LEU A 5 -13.75 28.31 17.93
C LEU A 5 -14.51 27.95 16.65
N ILE A 6 -14.61 28.89 15.68
CA ILE A 6 -15.42 28.67 14.47
C ILE A 6 -14.76 27.68 13.50
N ASN A 7 -13.43 27.62 13.46
CA ASN A 7 -12.73 26.73 12.55
C ASN A 7 -12.73 25.25 12.99
N ILE A 8 -12.88 24.96 14.28
CA ILE A 8 -12.93 23.58 14.80
C ILE A 8 -14.29 22.95 14.52
N VAL A 9 -15.37 23.74 14.61
CA VAL A 9 -16.73 23.26 14.34
C VAL A 9 -16.94 22.99 12.85
N ALA A 10 -16.35 23.80 11.97
CA ALA A 10 -16.45 23.58 10.51
C ALA A 10 -15.72 22.30 10.06
N LEU A 11 -14.64 21.90 10.73
CA LEU A 11 -13.91 20.68 10.38
C LEU A 11 -14.66 19.42 10.86
N ALA A 12 -15.32 19.48 12.00
CA ALA A 12 -16.15 18.37 12.53
C ALA A 12 -17.44 18.18 11.71
N ALA A 13 -18.04 19.28 11.21
CA ALA A 13 -19.22 19.21 10.38
C ALA A 13 -18.93 18.65 8.98
N LEU A 14 -17.73 18.83 8.45
CA LEU A 14 -17.29 18.22 7.19
C LEU A 14 -17.07 16.70 7.31
N ALA A 15 -16.73 16.21 8.49
CA ALA A 15 -16.57 14.77 8.73
C ALA A 15 -17.92 14.03 8.86
N SER A 16 -18.99 14.72 9.28
CA SER A 16 -20.30 14.12 9.50
C SER A 16 -21.26 14.21 8.32
N SER A 17 -20.97 15.05 7.31
CA SER A 17 -21.82 15.26 6.14
C SER A 17 -21.19 14.75 4.82
N VAL A 18 -20.23 13.83 4.91
CA VAL A 18 -19.64 13.22 3.70
C VAL A 18 -20.69 12.35 3.02
N PRO A 19 -21.23 12.72 1.85
CA PRO A 19 -22.21 11.91 1.16
C PRO A 19 -21.62 10.52 0.84
N ALA A 20 -22.47 9.50 0.77
CA ALA A 20 -22.05 8.12 0.50
C ALA A 20 -21.09 7.94 -0.70
N ILE A 21 -21.08 8.92 -1.62
CA ILE A 21 -20.15 9.01 -2.75
C ILE A 21 -18.71 9.35 -2.28
N ALA A 22 -18.54 10.17 -1.25
CA ALA A 22 -17.22 10.52 -0.73
C ALA A 22 -16.62 9.41 0.14
N GLN A 23 -17.46 8.62 0.83
CA GLN A 23 -16.98 7.40 1.50
C GLN A 23 -16.32 6.42 0.55
N LYS A 24 -16.78 6.36 -0.71
CA LYS A 24 -16.17 5.51 -1.76
C LYS A 24 -14.74 5.92 -2.11
N THR A 25 -14.41 7.19 -1.90
CA THR A 25 -13.09 7.73 -2.25
C THR A 25 -12.16 7.81 -1.05
N VAL A 26 -12.69 8.00 0.16
CA VAL A 26 -11.90 8.08 1.41
C VAL A 26 -11.13 6.79 1.68
N ASN A 27 -11.68 5.64 1.31
CA ASN A 27 -11.04 4.34 1.54
C ASN A 27 -10.18 3.86 0.36
N GLY A 28 -9.93 4.70 -0.66
CA GLY A 28 -9.24 4.25 -1.86
C GLY A 28 -10.01 3.20 -2.67
N VAL A 29 -11.16 2.78 -2.19
CA VAL A 29 -12.00 1.79 -2.81
C VAL A 29 -12.89 2.51 -3.82
N THR A 30 -12.39 2.62 -5.03
CA THR A 30 -13.26 2.88 -6.17
C THR A 30 -14.20 1.71 -6.27
N MET A 31 -15.51 1.93 -6.17
CA MET A 31 -16.48 0.86 -6.41
C MET A 31 -16.13 0.22 -7.74
N GLN A 32 -15.69 -1.01 -7.71
CA GLN A 32 -15.41 -1.75 -8.94
C GLN A 32 -16.73 -1.85 -9.71
N ARG A 33 -16.74 -1.31 -10.91
CA ARG A 33 -17.79 -1.66 -11.85
C ARG A 33 -17.55 -3.11 -12.24
N GLY A 34 -18.38 -4.01 -11.76
CA GLY A 34 -18.42 -5.37 -12.26
C GLY A 34 -18.66 -5.37 -13.76
N PHE A 35 -18.27 -6.41 -14.43
CA PHE A 35 -18.64 -6.69 -15.82
C PHE A 35 -20.16 -6.53 -15.93
N MET A 36 -20.67 -5.63 -16.76
CA MET A 36 -22.07 -5.19 -16.90
C MET A 36 -22.57 -4.09 -15.93
N GLY A 37 -21.69 -3.31 -15.31
CA GLY A 37 -22.10 -2.12 -14.57
C GLY A 37 -22.69 -2.37 -13.18
N GLN A 38 -22.65 -3.59 -12.67
CA GLN A 38 -23.07 -3.91 -11.30
C GLN A 38 -22.12 -3.24 -10.28
N LYS A 39 -22.71 -2.62 -9.28
CA LYS A 39 -21.98 -2.06 -8.15
C LYS A 39 -21.60 -3.22 -7.21
N VAL A 40 -20.32 -3.54 -7.13
CA VAL A 40 -19.81 -4.51 -6.17
C VAL A 40 -19.40 -3.76 -4.90
N THR A 41 -19.86 -4.22 -3.75
CA THR A 41 -19.34 -3.74 -2.45
C THR A 41 -17.88 -4.20 -2.37
N PRO A 42 -16.93 -3.30 -2.06
CA PRO A 42 -15.54 -3.70 -1.96
C PRO A 42 -15.37 -4.70 -0.80
N GLU A 43 -14.79 -5.84 -1.11
CA GLU A 43 -14.31 -6.77 -0.11
C GLU A 43 -13.10 -6.14 0.60
N GLU A 44 -12.86 -6.53 1.84
CA GLU A 44 -11.72 -6.05 2.62
C GLU A 44 -10.38 -6.43 1.96
N MET A 45 -10.36 -7.60 1.31
CA MET A 45 -9.24 -8.13 0.55
C MET A 45 -9.68 -8.53 -0.85
N ALA A 46 -8.95 -8.11 -1.88
CA ALA A 46 -9.07 -8.70 -3.21
C ALA A 46 -8.05 -9.82 -3.38
N VAL A 47 -8.50 -10.95 -3.91
CA VAL A 47 -7.64 -12.12 -4.11
C VAL A 47 -7.77 -12.63 -5.54
N ILE A 48 -6.64 -12.66 -6.25
CA ILE A 48 -6.52 -13.22 -7.60
C ILE A 48 -5.73 -14.52 -7.48
N GLY A 49 -6.11 -15.56 -8.22
CA GLY A 49 -5.38 -16.82 -8.23
C GLY A 49 -5.53 -17.66 -6.96
N LYS A 50 -6.66 -17.58 -6.27
CA LYS A 50 -6.95 -18.25 -4.98
C LYS A 50 -6.47 -19.71 -4.91
N GLY A 51 -6.60 -20.48 -5.98
CA GLY A 51 -6.18 -21.88 -6.03
C GLY A 51 -4.67 -22.12 -5.84
N ALA A 52 -3.83 -21.08 -5.90
CA ALA A 52 -2.40 -21.22 -5.66
C ALA A 52 -2.08 -21.49 -4.17
N PHE A 53 -2.94 -21.12 -3.24
CA PHE A 53 -2.73 -21.37 -1.81
C PHE A 53 -2.90 -22.85 -1.40
N LYS A 54 -3.56 -23.66 -2.23
CA LYS A 54 -3.88 -25.05 -1.89
C LYS A 54 -2.64 -25.90 -1.65
N GLY A 55 -2.60 -26.57 -0.50
CA GLY A 55 -1.65 -27.64 -0.18
C GLY A 55 -0.24 -27.17 0.17
N ALA A 56 -0.02 -25.91 0.43
CA ALA A 56 1.30 -25.42 0.86
C ALA A 56 1.36 -25.29 2.38
N HIS A 57 2.08 -26.20 3.03
CA HIS A 57 2.35 -26.13 4.47
C HIS A 57 3.72 -25.52 4.79
N ARG A 58 4.64 -25.50 3.82
CA ARG A 58 6.00 -25.00 3.97
C ARG A 58 6.20 -23.80 3.07
N VAL A 59 6.60 -22.67 3.65
CA VAL A 59 6.68 -21.37 2.94
C VAL A 59 7.99 -20.65 3.25
N ALA A 60 8.51 -19.93 2.27
CA ALA A 60 9.66 -19.04 2.42
C ALA A 60 9.27 -17.61 2.05
N ILE A 61 9.61 -16.65 2.90
CA ILE A 61 9.41 -15.24 2.62
C ILE A 61 10.63 -14.75 1.84
N THR A 62 10.51 -14.62 0.51
CA THR A 62 11.61 -14.20 -0.37
C THR A 62 11.82 -12.70 -0.37
N VAL A 63 10.73 -11.94 -0.24
CA VAL A 63 10.73 -10.47 -0.18
C VAL A 63 9.81 -10.03 0.94
N PHE A 64 10.28 -9.11 1.77
CA PHE A 64 9.45 -8.42 2.76
C PHE A 64 9.90 -6.97 2.84
N ASN A 65 9.15 -6.10 2.20
CA ASN A 65 9.43 -4.68 2.12
C ASN A 65 8.38 -3.89 2.90
N VAL A 66 8.81 -2.94 3.72
CA VAL A 66 7.96 -1.93 4.33
C VAL A 66 8.26 -0.58 3.68
N ALA A 67 7.25 0.02 3.08
CA ALA A 67 7.35 1.31 2.43
C ALA A 67 6.74 2.39 3.33
N PHE A 68 7.46 3.50 3.46
CA PHE A 68 7.05 4.68 4.22
C PHE A 68 6.98 5.87 3.28
N PRO A 69 5.78 6.33 2.88
CA PRO A 69 5.63 7.58 2.16
C PRO A 69 6.12 8.76 3.00
N ASP A 70 6.97 9.60 2.42
CA ASP A 70 7.42 10.84 3.03
C ASP A 70 6.63 12.04 2.47
N GLU A 71 6.13 11.88 1.26
CA GLU A 71 5.34 12.86 0.54
C GLU A 71 4.23 12.17 -0.24
N ASN A 72 3.04 12.78 -0.23
CA ASN A 72 1.93 12.37 -1.07
C ASN A 72 1.37 13.56 -1.86
N HIS A 73 1.02 13.31 -3.12
CA HIS A 73 0.41 14.30 -3.98
C HIS A 73 -0.88 13.73 -4.58
N LEU A 74 -2.00 14.35 -4.24
CA LEU A 74 -3.32 14.02 -4.76
C LEU A 74 -3.77 15.07 -5.76
N VAL A 75 -4.34 14.59 -6.85
CA VAL A 75 -4.95 15.47 -7.87
C VAL A 75 -6.36 14.98 -8.13
N ALA A 76 -7.34 15.79 -7.75
CA ALA A 76 -8.72 15.62 -8.16
C ALA A 76 -9.00 16.45 -9.41
N LYS A 77 -9.59 15.82 -10.43
CA LYS A 77 -9.99 16.49 -11.68
C LYS A 77 -11.42 16.11 -12.01
N THR A 78 -12.16 17.07 -12.54
CA THR A 78 -13.48 16.84 -13.13
C THR A 78 -13.60 17.64 -14.41
N SER A 79 -14.36 17.13 -15.37
CA SER A 79 -14.71 17.82 -16.59
C SER A 79 -16.23 17.80 -16.77
N GLY A 80 -16.80 18.94 -17.08
CA GLY A 80 -18.21 19.08 -17.43
C GLY A 80 -18.35 19.55 -18.87
N HIS A 81 -19.37 19.06 -19.58
CA HIS A 81 -19.72 19.50 -20.93
C HIS A 81 -21.12 20.10 -20.89
N ALA A 82 -21.27 21.35 -21.35
CA ALA A 82 -22.56 21.98 -21.52
C ALA A 82 -22.53 22.87 -22.77
N GLY A 83 -23.40 22.60 -23.74
CA GLY A 83 -23.59 23.46 -24.90
C GLY A 83 -22.34 23.76 -25.73
N GLY A 84 -21.43 22.77 -25.88
CA GLY A 84 -20.18 22.97 -26.62
C GLY A 84 -19.03 23.56 -25.80
N PHE A 85 -19.25 23.93 -24.55
CA PHE A 85 -18.21 24.44 -23.65
C PHE A 85 -17.75 23.30 -22.72
N VAL A 86 -16.41 23.24 -22.50
CA VAL A 86 -15.77 22.31 -21.56
C VAL A 86 -15.38 23.14 -20.33
N SER A 87 -15.93 22.80 -19.19
CA SER A 87 -15.46 23.32 -17.90
C SER A 87 -14.67 22.23 -17.18
N SER A 88 -13.50 22.55 -16.65
CA SER A 88 -12.70 21.66 -15.84
C SER A 88 -12.44 22.30 -14.48
N ALA A 89 -12.56 21.48 -13.43
CA ALA A 89 -12.08 21.85 -12.11
C ALA A 89 -10.94 20.91 -11.72
N ARG A 90 -9.96 21.45 -11.04
CA ARG A 90 -8.80 20.73 -10.51
C ARG A 90 -8.58 21.13 -9.05
N SER A 91 -8.27 20.14 -8.23
CA SER A 91 -7.81 20.35 -6.87
C SER A 91 -6.54 19.51 -6.67
N ASP A 92 -5.50 20.17 -6.21
CA ASP A 92 -4.22 19.53 -5.86
C ASP A 92 -4.05 19.59 -4.34
N LEU A 93 -3.52 18.51 -3.76
CA LEU A 93 -3.18 18.44 -2.35
C LEU A 93 -1.83 17.73 -2.23
N ARG A 94 -0.88 18.40 -1.62
CA ARG A 94 0.40 17.79 -1.22
C ARG A 94 0.42 17.63 0.28
N THR A 95 0.92 16.50 0.73
CA THR A 95 1.14 16.26 2.16
C THR A 95 2.55 15.75 2.35
N THR A 96 3.22 16.23 3.40
CA THR A 96 4.56 15.79 3.78
C THR A 96 4.58 15.39 5.24
N MET A 97 5.40 14.40 5.58
CA MET A 97 5.62 13.99 6.96
C MET A 97 7.11 14.00 7.29
N THR A 98 7.42 14.57 8.44
CA THR A 98 8.75 14.56 9.06
C THR A 98 8.67 14.01 10.48
N GLY A 99 9.82 13.86 11.17
CA GLY A 99 9.87 13.43 12.56
C GLY A 99 10.03 11.91 12.77
N VAL A 100 9.92 11.09 11.71
CA VAL A 100 10.13 9.64 11.79
C VAL A 100 11.51 9.29 11.22
N ASP A 101 12.44 8.96 12.10
CA ASP A 101 13.82 8.66 11.73
C ASP A 101 14.00 7.23 11.16
N ARG A 102 15.22 6.94 10.68
CA ARG A 102 15.55 5.63 10.13
C ARG A 102 15.46 4.51 11.17
N ALA A 103 15.85 4.79 12.41
CA ALA A 103 15.82 3.79 13.47
C ALA A 103 14.38 3.37 13.80
N THR A 104 13.45 4.33 13.87
CA THR A 104 12.02 4.06 14.05
C THR A 104 11.44 3.24 12.91
N ARG A 105 11.74 3.60 11.65
CA ARG A 105 11.29 2.84 10.48
C ARG A 105 11.85 1.41 10.47
N GLN A 106 13.10 1.23 10.90
CA GLN A 106 13.70 -0.11 11.01
C GLN A 106 12.98 -0.95 12.06
N ARG A 107 12.71 -0.40 13.25
CA ARG A 107 11.98 -1.13 14.30
C ARG A 107 10.57 -1.54 13.84
N ILE A 108 9.87 -0.64 13.12
CA ILE A 108 8.56 -0.97 12.54
C ILE A 108 8.68 -2.12 11.53
N ALA A 109 9.68 -2.10 10.65
CA ALA A 109 9.89 -3.16 9.68
C ALA A 109 10.23 -4.50 10.34
N ASP A 110 11.07 -4.47 11.37
CA ASP A 110 11.45 -5.67 12.14
C ASP A 110 10.25 -6.27 12.88
N GLN A 111 9.44 -5.42 13.52
CA GLN A 111 8.22 -5.84 14.20
C GLN A 111 7.19 -6.40 13.22
N ALA A 112 7.00 -5.76 12.07
CA ALA A 112 6.08 -6.25 11.03
C ALA A 112 6.47 -7.66 10.56
N TYR A 113 7.75 -7.88 10.27
CA TYR A 113 8.25 -9.19 9.85
C TYR A 113 8.06 -10.24 10.94
N LYS A 114 8.46 -9.93 12.18
CA LYS A 114 8.31 -10.83 13.32
C LYS A 114 6.84 -11.20 13.55
N THR A 115 5.93 -10.22 13.49
CA THR A 115 4.48 -10.45 13.60
C THR A 115 3.99 -11.37 12.48
N PHE A 116 4.41 -11.13 11.24
CA PHE A 116 3.97 -11.93 10.10
C PHE A 116 4.44 -13.38 10.20
N VAL A 117 5.72 -13.61 10.54
CA VAL A 117 6.26 -14.96 10.76
C VAL A 117 5.51 -15.67 11.88
N ALA A 118 5.28 -15.00 13.02
CA ALA A 118 4.54 -15.58 14.13
C ALA A 118 3.12 -15.99 13.75
N GLN A 119 2.43 -15.19 12.95
CA GLN A 119 1.08 -15.49 12.46
C GLN A 119 1.06 -16.66 11.47
N LEU A 120 2.01 -16.71 10.54
CA LEU A 120 2.16 -17.86 9.65
C LEU A 120 2.40 -19.15 10.44
N THR A 121 3.29 -19.11 11.43
CA THR A 121 3.58 -20.26 12.30
C THR A 121 2.35 -20.68 13.11
N ALA A 122 1.63 -19.72 13.69
CA ALA A 122 0.39 -19.99 14.42
C ALA A 122 -0.72 -20.57 13.52
N ALA A 123 -0.70 -20.22 12.23
CA ALA A 123 -1.58 -20.76 11.21
C ALA A 123 -1.16 -22.16 10.68
N GLY A 124 -0.08 -22.74 11.24
CA GLY A 124 0.39 -24.08 10.88
C GLY A 124 1.38 -24.11 9.71
N TYR A 125 1.85 -22.97 9.23
CA TYR A 125 2.91 -22.95 8.21
C TYR A 125 4.29 -23.14 8.84
N GLU A 126 5.10 -23.99 8.23
CA GLU A 126 6.54 -24.06 8.47
C GLU A 126 7.22 -22.93 7.67
N VAL A 127 7.80 -21.95 8.36
CA VAL A 127 8.47 -20.82 7.70
C VAL A 127 9.96 -21.13 7.52
N VAL A 128 10.40 -21.17 6.27
CA VAL A 128 11.80 -21.38 5.88
C VAL A 128 12.51 -20.03 5.89
N GLU A 129 13.49 -19.90 6.76
CA GLU A 129 14.29 -18.68 6.89
C GLU A 129 15.28 -18.49 5.75
N ALA A 130 15.75 -17.25 5.54
CA ALA A 130 16.61 -16.89 4.40
C ALA A 130 17.90 -17.72 4.28
N PRO A 131 18.63 -18.04 5.37
CA PRO A 131 19.82 -18.88 5.27
C PRO A 131 19.51 -20.29 4.79
N GLU A 132 18.44 -20.88 5.28
CA GLU A 132 17.99 -22.19 4.87
C GLU A 132 17.47 -22.16 3.42
N LEU A 133 16.74 -21.13 3.03
CA LEU A 133 16.31 -20.96 1.66
C LEU A 133 17.49 -20.86 0.68
N ALA A 134 18.54 -20.13 1.06
CA ALA A 134 19.77 -20.02 0.27
C ALA A 134 20.49 -21.36 0.14
N ARG A 135 20.42 -22.21 1.17
CA ARG A 135 20.96 -23.58 1.12
C ARG A 135 20.14 -24.48 0.21
N LEU A 136 18.82 -24.40 0.26
CA LEU A 136 17.90 -25.20 -0.56
C LEU A 136 17.86 -24.75 -2.02
N ALA A 137 17.94 -23.45 -2.26
CA ALA A 137 17.96 -22.83 -3.57
C ALA A 137 19.11 -21.80 -3.67
N PRO A 138 20.34 -22.24 -4.02
CA PRO A 138 21.52 -21.37 -4.06
C PRO A 138 21.34 -20.13 -4.96
N GLU A 139 20.45 -20.20 -5.92
CA GLU A 139 20.09 -19.06 -6.78
C GLU A 139 19.57 -17.87 -5.95
N TYR A 140 18.88 -18.11 -4.84
CA TYR A 140 18.41 -17.03 -3.96
C TYR A 140 19.56 -16.18 -3.41
N ALA A 141 20.70 -16.78 -3.11
CA ALA A 141 21.90 -16.09 -2.63
C ALA A 141 22.55 -15.22 -3.72
N THR A 142 22.23 -15.44 -5.00
CA THR A 142 22.76 -14.65 -6.13
C THR A 142 21.98 -13.37 -6.41
N TRP A 143 20.85 -13.16 -5.74
CA TRP A 143 20.05 -11.97 -5.95
C TRP A 143 20.79 -10.73 -5.46
N THR A 144 20.76 -9.66 -6.26
CA THR A 144 21.40 -8.39 -5.90
C THR A 144 20.44 -7.54 -5.06
N PRO A 145 20.75 -7.34 -3.77
CA PRO A 145 19.90 -6.51 -2.92
C PRO A 145 20.07 -5.04 -3.25
N GLN A 146 19.08 -4.27 -2.92
CA GLN A 146 19.17 -2.82 -2.88
C GLN A 146 19.69 -2.36 -1.51
N PRO A 147 20.32 -1.18 -1.43
CA PRO A 147 20.61 -0.56 -0.13
C PRO A 147 19.32 -0.41 0.68
N ASN A 148 19.35 -0.73 1.97
CA ASN A 148 18.22 -0.47 2.83
C ASN A 148 17.95 1.05 2.91
N PHE A 149 16.71 1.46 3.05
CA PHE A 149 16.24 2.85 2.92
C PHE A 149 16.34 3.43 1.50
N SER A 150 16.29 2.60 0.49
CA SER A 150 16.19 3.07 -0.90
C SER A 150 14.84 3.69 -1.19
N GLN A 151 14.85 4.72 -2.05
CA GLN A 151 13.63 5.36 -2.53
C GLN A 151 12.98 4.53 -3.64
N GLY A 152 11.73 4.19 -3.46
CA GLY A 152 10.90 3.53 -4.44
C GLY A 152 9.63 4.33 -4.75
N ARG A 153 8.65 3.65 -5.31
CA ARG A 153 7.38 4.27 -5.73
C ARG A 153 6.59 4.88 -4.59
N PHE A 154 6.56 4.23 -3.43
CA PHE A 154 5.72 4.64 -2.30
C PHE A 154 6.48 5.43 -1.23
N GLY A 155 7.74 5.78 -1.47
CA GLY A 155 8.60 6.49 -0.54
C GLY A 155 9.85 5.68 -0.18
N THR A 156 10.27 5.77 1.07
CA THR A 156 11.44 5.04 1.58
C THR A 156 11.08 3.59 1.89
N TYR A 157 11.82 2.65 1.31
CA TYR A 157 11.65 1.21 1.54
C TYR A 157 12.65 0.68 2.53
N VAL A 158 12.18 -0.15 3.43
CA VAL A 158 12.96 -0.77 4.51
C VAL A 158 12.73 -2.27 4.53
N ALA A 159 13.81 -3.04 4.50
CA ALA A 159 13.77 -4.47 4.79
C ALA A 159 14.02 -4.72 6.29
N PRO A 160 13.47 -5.79 6.87
CA PRO A 160 13.77 -6.19 8.24
C PRO A 160 15.27 -6.48 8.44
N THR A 161 15.76 -6.30 9.66
CA THR A 161 17.14 -6.62 10.03
C THR A 161 17.48 -8.07 9.69
N GLY A 162 18.62 -8.29 9.07
CA GLY A 162 19.03 -9.62 8.58
C GLY A 162 18.37 -10.08 7.30
N ARG A 163 17.51 -9.24 6.71
CA ARG A 163 16.89 -9.48 5.40
C ARG A 163 17.40 -8.46 4.39
N SER A 164 17.39 -8.85 3.13
CA SER A 164 17.79 -7.96 2.03
C SER A 164 16.57 -7.26 1.43
N LEU A 165 16.74 -5.99 1.08
CA LEU A 165 15.75 -5.27 0.30
C LEU A 165 15.84 -5.72 -1.16
N PHE A 166 14.77 -6.29 -1.67
CA PHE A 166 14.65 -6.63 -3.07
C PHE A 166 13.48 -5.86 -3.68
N TRP A 167 13.70 -5.22 -4.82
CA TRP A 167 12.63 -4.56 -5.54
C TRP A 167 11.58 -5.56 -6.03
N TRP A 168 10.33 -5.21 -5.82
CA TRP A 168 9.17 -5.82 -6.44
C TRP A 168 8.69 -4.93 -7.59
N PRO A 169 8.06 -5.44 -8.67
CA PRO A 169 7.69 -4.61 -9.82
C PRO A 169 6.90 -3.35 -9.47
N GLY A 170 5.97 -3.46 -8.53
CA GLY A 170 5.20 -2.31 -8.05
C GLY A 170 6.05 -1.24 -7.33
N ASP A 171 7.22 -1.62 -6.79
CA ASP A 171 8.04 -0.74 -5.96
C ASP A 171 8.88 0.26 -6.76
N THR A 172 9.07 0.01 -8.04
CA THR A 172 9.99 0.78 -8.88
C THR A 172 9.33 1.58 -10.00
N MET A 173 8.01 1.49 -10.14
CA MET A 173 7.29 2.27 -11.15
C MET A 173 7.43 3.77 -10.85
N LYS A 174 8.07 4.51 -11.76
CA LYS A 174 8.17 5.97 -11.68
C LYS A 174 6.86 6.59 -12.13
N ARG A 175 6.49 7.72 -11.51
CA ARG A 175 5.46 8.59 -12.06
C ARG A 175 6.09 9.40 -13.19
N ASN A 176 5.35 9.59 -14.28
CA ASN A 176 5.72 10.53 -15.33
C ASN A 176 5.50 11.99 -14.83
N ALA A 177 5.95 12.94 -15.63
CA ALA A 177 5.83 14.36 -15.32
C ALA A 177 4.37 14.84 -15.09
N THR A 178 3.37 14.07 -15.50
CA THR A 178 1.94 14.36 -15.29
C THR A 178 1.39 13.70 -14.02
N GLY A 179 2.22 12.96 -13.25
CA GLY A 179 1.82 12.25 -12.06
C GLY A 179 1.09 10.93 -12.33
N ALA A 180 0.89 10.57 -13.58
CA ALA A 180 0.36 9.27 -13.97
C ALA A 180 1.49 8.22 -13.97
N PHE A 181 1.13 6.95 -13.71
CA PHE A 181 2.10 5.88 -13.80
C PHE A 181 2.49 5.66 -15.26
N ASP A 182 3.78 5.56 -15.48
CA ASP A 182 4.29 5.19 -16.78
C ASP A 182 4.14 3.68 -16.99
N TYR A 183 2.99 3.29 -17.51
CA TYR A 183 2.72 1.92 -17.94
C TYR A 183 3.40 1.59 -19.28
N SER A 184 4.16 2.52 -19.86
CA SER A 184 4.83 2.32 -21.16
C SER A 184 6.02 1.37 -21.07
N MET A 185 6.42 0.98 -19.85
CA MET A 185 7.37 -0.10 -19.69
C MET A 185 6.73 -1.40 -20.16
N SER A 186 7.19 -1.87 -21.31
CA SER A 186 6.77 -3.16 -21.86
C SER A 186 6.99 -4.27 -20.82
N ALA A 187 6.15 -5.31 -20.85
CA ALA A 187 6.35 -6.50 -20.02
C ALA A 187 7.79 -7.04 -20.12
N LEU A 188 8.43 -6.86 -21.29
CA LEU A 188 9.82 -7.21 -21.54
C LEU A 188 10.80 -6.36 -20.71
N GLN A 189 10.58 -5.04 -20.59
CA GLN A 189 11.38 -4.17 -19.73
C GLN A 189 11.20 -4.48 -18.25
N MET A 190 10.00 -4.86 -17.82
CA MET A 190 9.77 -5.38 -16.47
C MET A 190 10.52 -6.69 -16.22
N MET A 191 10.79 -7.48 -17.25
CA MET A 191 11.52 -8.74 -17.13
C MET A 191 13.05 -8.57 -17.25
N THR A 192 13.53 -7.57 -17.99
CA THR A 192 14.97 -7.40 -18.28
C THR A 192 15.66 -6.39 -17.35
N ASP A 193 14.99 -5.26 -17.03
CA ASP A 193 15.60 -4.19 -16.23
C ASP A 193 15.34 -4.36 -14.73
N ARG A 194 14.66 -5.45 -14.31
CA ARG A 194 14.15 -5.50 -12.96
C ARG A 194 14.02 -6.85 -12.31
N PRO A 195 13.77 -6.62 -11.08
CA PRO A 195 14.53 -7.21 -10.04
C PRO A 195 14.35 -8.67 -10.13
N GLN A 196 15.44 -9.20 -9.94
CA GLN A 196 15.71 -10.60 -9.78
C GLN A 196 14.61 -11.31 -8.96
N ALA A 197 13.93 -10.58 -8.05
CA ALA A 197 12.86 -11.15 -7.22
C ALA A 197 11.63 -11.61 -7.98
N PHE A 198 11.10 -10.86 -8.94
CA PHE A 198 9.79 -11.18 -9.54
C PHE A 198 9.77 -12.46 -10.38
N GLY A 199 10.65 -12.54 -11.38
CA GLY A 199 10.70 -13.71 -12.25
C GLY A 199 11.36 -14.94 -11.60
N ARG A 200 12.16 -14.73 -10.56
CA ARG A 200 12.95 -15.78 -9.90
C ARG A 200 12.30 -16.34 -8.64
N THR A 201 11.36 -15.60 -8.00
CA THR A 201 10.65 -16.10 -6.82
C THR A 201 9.96 -17.45 -7.05
N PRO A 202 9.20 -17.66 -8.14
CA PRO A 202 8.65 -18.98 -8.44
C PRO A 202 9.71 -20.06 -8.67
N MET A 203 10.84 -19.70 -9.30
CA MET A 203 11.94 -20.63 -9.54
C MET A 203 12.61 -21.08 -8.24
N VAL A 204 12.87 -20.13 -7.34
CA VAL A 204 13.41 -20.44 -6.00
C VAL A 204 12.47 -21.38 -5.25
N GLY A 205 11.15 -21.14 -5.29
CA GLY A 205 10.16 -22.01 -4.69
C GLY A 205 10.14 -23.41 -5.32
N TYR A 206 10.28 -23.49 -6.63
CA TYR A 206 10.37 -24.76 -7.35
C TYR A 206 11.60 -25.57 -6.93
N ILE A 207 12.77 -24.94 -6.89
CA ILE A 207 14.03 -25.60 -6.52
C ILE A 207 13.99 -26.04 -5.05
N ALA A 208 13.57 -25.17 -4.14
CA ALA A 208 13.51 -25.43 -2.71
C ALA A 208 12.32 -26.33 -2.30
N GLN A 209 11.38 -26.59 -3.21
CA GLN A 209 10.12 -27.32 -2.94
C GLN A 209 9.30 -26.67 -1.81
N VAL A 210 9.25 -25.35 -1.78
CA VAL A 210 8.52 -24.55 -0.79
C VAL A 210 7.62 -23.52 -1.48
N GLY A 211 6.52 -23.16 -0.84
CA GLY A 211 5.75 -21.98 -1.25
C GLY A 211 6.59 -20.72 -1.04
N THR A 212 6.52 -19.77 -1.96
CA THR A 212 7.26 -18.51 -1.83
C THR A 212 6.32 -17.34 -1.67
N ILE A 213 6.68 -16.43 -0.77
CA ILE A 213 5.89 -15.25 -0.40
C ILE A 213 6.71 -14.00 -0.65
N ALA A 214 6.10 -13.02 -1.32
CA ALA A 214 6.63 -11.66 -1.43
C ALA A 214 5.59 -10.67 -0.89
N VAL A 215 5.99 -9.86 0.09
CA VAL A 215 5.15 -8.86 0.76
C VAL A 215 5.68 -7.46 0.51
N THR A 216 4.81 -6.55 0.12
CA THR A 216 5.03 -5.11 0.21
C THR A 216 3.98 -4.52 1.15
N LEU A 217 4.41 -4.03 2.30
CA LEU A 217 3.58 -3.38 3.30
C LEU A 217 3.78 -1.88 3.20
N VAL A 218 2.72 -1.11 3.00
CA VAL A 218 2.79 0.35 2.91
C VAL A 218 2.22 0.95 4.19
N VAL A 219 3.09 1.54 5.01
CA VAL A 219 2.73 2.24 6.26
C VAL A 219 2.69 3.74 5.97
N ASP A 220 1.48 4.27 5.83
CA ASP A 220 1.23 5.68 5.48
C ASP A 220 0.79 6.48 6.71
N TYR A 221 0.85 7.80 6.61
CA TYR A 221 0.50 8.74 7.67
C TYR A 221 -0.87 9.39 7.48
N GLY A 222 -1.67 8.91 6.53
CA GLY A 222 -3.01 9.42 6.34
C GLY A 222 -3.90 8.63 5.39
N VAL A 223 -5.16 9.01 5.39
CA VAL A 223 -6.16 8.56 4.43
C VAL A 223 -6.47 9.70 3.48
N TYR A 224 -6.49 9.40 2.21
CA TYR A 224 -6.65 10.38 1.14
C TYR A 224 -7.98 10.18 0.44
N SER A 225 -8.65 11.29 0.12
CA SER A 225 -9.89 11.27 -0.63
C SER A 225 -9.84 12.23 -1.81
N THR A 226 -10.44 11.84 -2.91
CA THR A 226 -10.68 12.72 -4.05
C THR A 226 -12.15 12.67 -4.43
N SER A 227 -12.76 13.80 -4.69
CA SER A 227 -14.09 13.87 -5.25
C SER A 227 -14.11 14.79 -6.46
N GLY A 228 -14.91 14.42 -7.46
CA GLY A 228 -15.17 15.25 -8.62
C GLY A 228 -16.64 15.09 -9.02
N VAL A 229 -17.34 16.21 -9.12
CA VAL A 229 -18.71 16.24 -9.60
C VAL A 229 -18.72 16.97 -10.93
N SER A 230 -19.03 16.25 -12.00
CA SER A 230 -19.35 16.88 -13.29
C SER A 230 -20.75 17.48 -13.22
N GLY A 231 -20.84 18.81 -13.23
CA GLY A 231 -22.14 19.49 -13.26
C GLY A 231 -22.78 19.43 -14.65
N LYS A 232 -24.09 19.26 -14.70
CA LYS A 232 -24.87 19.63 -15.88
C LYS A 232 -24.95 21.17 -15.89
N GLY A 233 -24.07 21.84 -16.64
CA GLY A 233 -23.97 23.29 -16.67
C GLY A 233 -22.53 23.78 -16.40
N PHE A 234 -22.37 25.12 -16.31
CA PHE A 234 -21.09 25.72 -15.99
C PHE A 234 -20.70 25.44 -14.55
N GLY A 235 -19.68 24.63 -14.34
CA GLY A 235 -19.03 24.46 -13.05
C GLY A 235 -18.95 23.00 -12.57
N GLY A 236 -17.84 22.33 -12.87
CA GLY A 236 -17.40 21.13 -12.13
C GLY A 236 -16.80 21.53 -10.78
N LYS A 237 -16.96 20.70 -9.75
CA LYS A 237 -16.25 20.83 -8.48
C LYS A 237 -15.30 19.66 -8.32
N ALA A 238 -14.04 19.91 -8.00
CA ALA A 238 -13.08 18.89 -7.63
C ALA A 238 -12.56 19.22 -6.23
N SER A 239 -12.42 18.21 -5.39
CA SER A 239 -11.81 18.34 -4.07
C SER A 239 -10.87 17.17 -3.79
N ALA A 240 -9.75 17.47 -3.15
CA ALA A 240 -8.84 16.51 -2.57
C ALA A 240 -8.84 16.70 -1.05
N GLY A 241 -8.89 15.63 -0.29
CA GLY A 241 -8.94 15.66 1.17
C GLY A 241 -7.89 14.73 1.78
N PHE A 242 -7.43 15.10 2.97
CA PHE A 242 -6.46 14.36 3.75
C PHE A 242 -6.92 14.26 5.20
N LEU A 243 -6.95 13.05 5.73
CA LEU A 243 -7.23 12.78 7.12
C LEU A 243 -5.99 12.13 7.74
N PRO A 244 -5.26 12.82 8.62
CA PRO A 244 -4.10 12.26 9.29
C PRO A 244 -4.47 11.03 10.11
N GLY A 245 -3.61 10.03 10.11
CA GLY A 245 -3.76 8.78 10.86
C GLY A 245 -2.78 7.75 10.33
N VAL A 246 -2.10 7.02 11.19
CA VAL A 246 -1.22 5.96 10.70
C VAL A 246 -2.08 4.85 10.09
N THR A 247 -1.73 4.42 8.89
CA THR A 247 -2.51 3.44 8.15
C THR A 247 -1.61 2.37 7.53
N VAL A 248 -2.14 1.15 7.42
CA VAL A 248 -1.69 0.23 6.39
C VAL A 248 -2.49 0.53 5.14
N ALA A 249 -1.81 1.02 4.12
CA ALA A 249 -2.44 1.55 2.92
C ALA A 249 -3.10 0.46 2.08
N ALA A 250 -4.23 0.80 1.51
CA ALA A 250 -5.02 -0.02 0.62
C ALA A 250 -5.17 0.64 -0.76
N GLY A 251 -5.41 -0.16 -1.78
CA GLY A 251 -5.60 0.36 -3.13
C GLY A 251 -6.24 -0.63 -4.08
N VAL A 252 -6.51 -0.17 -5.29
CA VAL A 252 -7.03 -1.01 -6.36
C VAL A 252 -5.87 -1.61 -7.14
N GLY A 253 -5.79 -2.93 -7.19
CA GLY A 253 -4.66 -3.63 -7.80
C GLY A 253 -3.37 -3.41 -7.01
N ILE A 254 -2.26 -3.17 -7.71
CA ILE A 254 -0.95 -2.90 -7.10
C ILE A 254 -0.70 -1.41 -6.85
N ASP A 255 -1.72 -0.58 -7.01
CA ASP A 255 -1.58 0.86 -6.91
C ASP A 255 -1.74 1.35 -5.46
N ARG A 256 -0.62 1.71 -4.81
CA ARG A 256 -0.51 2.11 -3.39
C ARG A 256 -1.04 1.08 -2.39
N ALA A 257 -1.13 -0.18 -2.80
CA ALA A 257 -1.70 -1.20 -1.95
C ALA A 257 -0.62 -1.99 -1.21
N THR A 258 -0.96 -2.34 0.01
CA THR A 258 -0.28 -3.43 0.70
C THR A 258 -0.67 -4.74 0.01
N THR A 259 0.34 -5.49 -0.41
CA THR A 259 0.17 -6.70 -1.21
C THR A 259 0.93 -7.88 -0.64
N LEU A 260 0.36 -9.06 -0.80
CA LEU A 260 1.03 -10.34 -0.63
C LEU A 260 0.91 -11.12 -1.93
N ASN A 261 2.05 -11.52 -2.47
CA ASN A 261 2.14 -12.43 -3.60
C ASN A 261 2.61 -13.80 -3.10
N TYR A 262 2.01 -14.85 -3.60
CA TYR A 262 2.30 -16.22 -3.22
C TYR A 262 2.41 -17.13 -4.44
N TRP A 263 3.39 -18.01 -4.46
CA TRP A 263 3.55 -19.08 -5.44
C TRP A 263 3.77 -20.41 -4.73
N LYS A 264 2.99 -21.40 -5.10
CA LYS A 264 3.25 -22.76 -4.63
C LYS A 264 4.39 -23.38 -5.44
N PRO A 265 5.10 -24.40 -4.89
CA PRO A 265 6.01 -25.22 -5.68
C PRO A 265 5.27 -25.78 -6.90
N ASN A 266 5.92 -25.86 -8.03
CA ASN A 266 5.38 -26.41 -9.26
C ASN A 266 4.18 -25.64 -9.88
N SER A 267 3.99 -24.36 -9.54
CA SER A 267 2.88 -23.57 -10.09
C SER A 267 3.08 -23.11 -11.55
N GLY A 268 4.22 -23.40 -12.15
CA GLY A 268 4.54 -22.93 -13.50
C GLY A 268 4.58 -21.40 -13.64
N GLY A 269 4.81 -20.67 -12.53
CA GLY A 269 4.81 -19.22 -12.47
C GLY A 269 3.44 -18.59 -12.16
N PHE A 270 2.36 -19.36 -12.11
CA PHE A 270 1.05 -18.86 -11.69
C PHE A 270 0.98 -18.80 -10.17
N GLY A 271 0.76 -17.60 -9.65
CA GLY A 271 0.68 -17.33 -8.23
C GLY A 271 -0.67 -16.74 -7.80
N ALA A 272 -0.83 -16.54 -6.50
CA ALA A 272 -1.90 -15.73 -5.94
C ALA A 272 -1.39 -14.33 -5.63
N LEU A 273 -2.27 -13.36 -5.77
CA LEU A 273 -2.08 -11.99 -5.32
C LEU A 273 -3.23 -11.62 -4.38
N ALA A 274 -2.91 -11.30 -3.14
CA ALA A 274 -3.83 -10.70 -2.19
C ALA A 274 -3.50 -9.22 -2.04
N VAL A 275 -4.53 -8.37 -2.10
CA VAL A 275 -4.41 -6.91 -2.05
C VAL A 275 -5.37 -6.39 -0.99
N LEU A 276 -4.85 -5.59 -0.06
CA LEU A 276 -5.68 -4.88 0.90
C LEU A 276 -6.49 -3.79 0.18
N GLN A 277 -7.82 -3.85 0.26
CA GLN A 277 -8.73 -2.91 -0.42
C GLN A 277 -9.29 -1.83 0.51
N ILE A 278 -9.39 -2.13 1.79
CA ILE A 278 -9.81 -1.17 2.80
C ILE A 278 -8.62 -0.89 3.71
N PRO A 279 -8.16 0.37 3.84
CA PRO A 279 -7.01 0.69 4.69
C PRO A 279 -7.34 0.37 6.15
N VAL A 280 -6.37 -0.21 6.84
CA VAL A 280 -6.41 -0.33 8.30
C VAL A 280 -5.84 0.96 8.88
N ARG A 281 -6.58 1.62 9.75
CA ARG A 281 -6.21 2.91 10.32
C ARG A 281 -6.20 2.86 11.83
N SER A 282 -5.14 3.41 12.43
CA SER A 282 -5.10 3.73 13.85
C SER A 282 -5.72 5.10 14.12
N GLU A 283 -6.50 5.19 15.18
CA GLU A 283 -7.04 6.46 15.67
C GLU A 283 -6.12 7.14 16.68
N ALA A 284 -4.99 6.51 17.02
CA ALA A 284 -4.03 7.06 17.96
C ALA A 284 -3.39 8.34 17.41
N ALA A 285 -3.33 9.36 18.25
CA ALA A 285 -2.68 10.62 17.91
C ALA A 285 -1.17 10.44 17.86
N PHE A 286 -0.55 10.80 16.73
CA PHE A 286 0.89 10.70 16.52
C PHE A 286 1.54 12.04 16.10
N ILE A 287 0.72 13.07 15.87
CA ILE A 287 1.17 14.37 15.38
C ILE A 287 1.56 15.26 16.56
N THR A 288 2.74 15.88 16.50
CA THR A 288 3.19 16.90 17.44
C THR A 288 2.91 18.31 16.94
N ASP A 289 3.04 18.51 15.61
CA ASP A 289 2.76 19.79 14.97
C ASP A 289 2.09 19.57 13.62
N ARG A 290 1.22 20.50 13.28
CA ARG A 290 0.50 20.53 12.01
C ARG A 290 0.66 21.89 11.38
N GLY A 291 1.60 22.02 10.47
CA GLY A 291 1.72 23.16 9.60
C GLY A 291 0.61 23.10 8.53
N VAL A 292 -0.10 24.20 8.36
CA VAL A 292 -1.00 24.39 7.23
C VAL A 292 -0.42 25.50 6.38
N GLU A 293 0.28 25.14 5.33
CA GLU A 293 0.74 26.09 4.33
C GLU A 293 -0.33 26.19 3.23
N GLY A 294 -1.34 27.03 3.47
CA GLY A 294 -2.41 27.27 2.51
C GLY A 294 -3.49 26.17 2.43
N ALA A 295 -4.41 26.30 1.50
CA ALA A 295 -5.52 25.34 1.29
C ALA A 295 -5.09 24.06 0.54
N VAL A 296 -3.83 23.97 0.13
CA VAL A 296 -3.33 22.99 -0.85
C VAL A 296 -2.20 22.11 -0.31
N ASP A 297 -1.54 22.50 0.79
CA ASP A 297 -0.41 21.77 1.35
C ASP A 297 -0.61 21.51 2.85
N ALA A 298 -0.26 20.32 3.30
CA ALA A 298 -0.27 19.95 4.70
C ALA A 298 1.08 19.33 5.09
N ALA A 299 1.77 19.99 6.01
CA ALA A 299 2.98 19.46 6.62
C ALA A 299 2.66 18.87 8.00
N ILE A 300 3.17 17.69 8.29
CA ILE A 300 2.98 16.99 9.56
C ILE A 300 4.34 16.72 10.18
N VAL A 301 4.47 17.02 11.45
CA VAL A 301 5.60 16.56 12.27
C VAL A 301 5.10 15.45 13.19
N ALA A 302 5.60 14.25 13.00
CA ALA A 302 5.23 13.08 13.78
C ALA A 302 6.09 12.97 15.06
N ASP A 303 5.47 12.52 16.14
CA ASP A 303 6.17 11.96 17.29
C ASP A 303 6.60 10.54 16.92
N PRO A 304 7.90 10.21 16.88
CA PRO A 304 8.37 8.91 16.41
C PRO A 304 7.87 7.76 17.30
N ILE A 305 7.75 7.95 18.60
CA ILE A 305 7.29 6.92 19.53
C ILE A 305 5.80 6.63 19.32
N LYS A 306 4.99 7.68 19.19
CA LYS A 306 3.55 7.53 18.94
C LYS A 306 3.29 6.98 17.53
N PHE A 307 4.07 7.40 16.55
CA PHE A 307 3.99 6.86 15.19
C PHE A 307 4.30 5.36 15.17
N GLU A 308 5.37 4.93 15.85
CA GLU A 308 5.77 3.52 15.97
C GLU A 308 4.66 2.68 16.65
N ALA A 309 4.09 3.17 17.74
CA ALA A 309 2.99 2.49 18.41
C ALA A 309 1.74 2.37 17.53
N ALA A 310 1.35 3.44 16.84
CA ALA A 310 0.23 3.44 15.93
C ALA A 310 0.48 2.54 14.69
N ALA A 311 1.72 2.52 14.17
CA ALA A 311 2.12 1.64 13.08
C ALA A 311 2.04 0.16 13.51
N SER A 312 2.52 -0.16 14.71
CA SER A 312 2.42 -1.52 15.26
C SER A 312 0.97 -1.97 15.40
N ASP A 313 0.08 -1.08 15.85
CA ASP A 313 -1.35 -1.35 15.97
C ASP A 313 -1.97 -1.71 14.60
N VAL A 314 -1.80 -0.87 13.58
CA VAL A 314 -2.37 -1.14 12.24
C VAL A 314 -1.76 -2.36 11.55
N ILE A 315 -0.48 -2.63 11.78
CA ILE A 315 0.21 -3.81 11.26
C ILE A 315 -0.36 -5.09 11.87
N ASN A 316 -0.57 -5.09 13.20
CA ASN A 316 -1.16 -6.22 13.91
C ASN A 316 -2.61 -6.50 13.48
N GLN A 317 -3.32 -5.51 12.96
CA GLN A 317 -4.67 -5.68 12.41
C GLN A 317 -4.64 -6.09 10.91
N ALA A 318 -3.67 -5.62 10.14
CA ALA A 318 -3.62 -5.86 8.70
C ALA A 318 -3.03 -7.23 8.33
N LEU A 319 -1.94 -7.65 8.98
CA LEU A 319 -1.25 -8.89 8.63
C LEU A 319 -2.09 -10.15 8.83
N PRO A 320 -2.93 -10.28 9.89
CA PRO A 320 -3.83 -11.44 10.02
C PRO A 320 -4.76 -11.62 8.83
N LYS A 321 -5.18 -10.55 8.17
CA LYS A 321 -6.08 -10.60 7.01
C LYS A 321 -5.44 -11.35 5.83
N PHE A 322 -4.14 -11.15 5.61
CA PHE A 322 -3.39 -11.89 4.58
C PHE A 322 -3.25 -13.37 4.92
N VAL A 323 -2.98 -13.68 6.19
CA VAL A 323 -2.88 -15.07 6.65
C VAL A 323 -4.23 -15.77 6.59
N SER A 324 -5.33 -15.08 6.96
CA SER A 324 -6.70 -15.62 6.81
C SER A 324 -7.02 -15.96 5.35
N VAL A 325 -6.67 -15.08 4.41
CA VAL A 325 -6.84 -15.34 2.97
C VAL A 325 -6.08 -16.60 2.54
N MET A 326 -4.87 -16.79 3.04
CA MET A 326 -4.09 -17.99 2.74
C MET A 326 -4.77 -19.26 3.29
N LEU A 327 -5.30 -19.21 4.52
CA LEU A 327 -5.99 -20.33 5.17
C LEU A 327 -7.33 -20.66 4.52
N GLU A 328 -8.14 -19.65 4.20
CA GLU A 328 -9.45 -19.84 3.58
C GLU A 328 -9.37 -20.46 2.17
N ASN A 329 -8.23 -20.35 1.54
CA ASN A 329 -8.00 -20.84 0.17
C ASN A 329 -6.97 -21.99 0.11
N HIS A 330 -6.63 -22.55 1.27
CA HIS A 330 -5.68 -23.65 1.45
C HIS A 330 -6.19 -25.02 1.04
#